data_e1fd11b1b966e625c4de1ae9334f2b7d
#
_entry.id   e1fd11b1b966e625c4de1ae9334f2b7d
#
_cell.length_a   1.000
_cell.length_b   1.000
_cell.length_c   1.000
_cell.angle_alpha   90.00
_cell.angle_beta   90.00
_cell.angle_gamma   90.00
#
_symmetry.space_group_name_H-M   'P 1'
#
loop_
_entity.id
_entity.type
_entity.pdbx_description
1 polymer ?
#
loop_
_entity_poly.entity_id
_entity_poly.type
_entity_poly.pdbx_seq_one_letter_code
_entity_poly.pdbx_strand_id
1 'polypeptide(L)'
;MLLIATLVSLLGPAPVPAADAGACVTMNTEKLPLNKRVSPLDSISFKVEKSNVKLCYGRPSLKGRNMIGGEAVPYGKIWRTGSNEPTMIHTDGPLDIAGVKVPAGTYSLYTVPGEKEWEVIVNKSITQWGHESTYTPEVQAQEVGRGKVKPETLKAPVEKLTFTAEPDAQKTKHLVLEWQTTRVAIPLK
;
A
#
# COMPACT_ATOMS: atom_id res chain seq x y z
N MET A 1 45.89 -29.81 39.89
CA MET A 1 45.28 -29.82 38.54
C MET A 1 44.06 -28.92 38.64
N LEU A 2 44.17 -27.67 38.15
CA LEU A 2 43.09 -26.70 38.21
C LEU A 2 42.38 -26.71 36.86
N LEU A 3 41.11 -27.10 36.84
CA LEU A 3 40.26 -27.06 35.64
C LEU A 3 39.69 -25.64 35.50
N ILE A 4 40.13 -24.91 34.46
CA ILE A 4 39.57 -23.60 34.10
C ILE A 4 38.40 -23.92 33.14
N ALA A 5 37.16 -23.69 33.62
CA ALA A 5 35.96 -23.77 32.78
C ALA A 5 35.82 -22.42 32.03
N THR A 6 36.04 -22.47 30.73
CA THR A 6 35.77 -21.34 29.81
C THR A 6 34.28 -21.18 29.59
N LEU A 7 33.70 -20.10 30.10
CA LEU A 7 32.31 -19.72 29.84
C LEU A 7 32.22 -19.13 28.43
N VAL A 8 31.67 -19.87 27.48
CA VAL A 8 31.35 -19.34 26.15
C VAL A 8 30.02 -18.59 26.24
N SER A 9 30.10 -17.27 26.19
CA SER A 9 28.93 -16.40 26.14
C SER A 9 28.37 -16.43 24.73
N LEU A 10 27.22 -17.09 24.52
CA LEU A 10 26.45 -17.05 23.28
C LEU A 10 25.79 -15.67 23.19
N LEU A 11 26.44 -14.72 22.49
CA LEU A 11 25.75 -13.51 22.03
C LEU A 11 24.70 -13.93 21.00
N GLY A 12 23.44 -13.87 21.39
CA GLY A 12 22.34 -13.94 20.42
C GLY A 12 22.41 -12.80 19.39
N PRO A 13 21.83 -12.97 18.19
CA PRO A 13 21.82 -11.91 17.19
C PRO A 13 21.19 -10.66 17.80
N ALA A 14 21.86 -9.51 17.63
CA ALA A 14 21.34 -8.22 18.06
C ALA A 14 19.96 -8.00 17.44
N PRO A 15 18.99 -7.45 18.18
CA PRO A 15 17.69 -7.10 17.63
C PRO A 15 17.91 -6.12 16.49
N VAL A 16 17.42 -6.49 15.29
CA VAL A 16 17.37 -5.59 14.14
C VAL A 16 16.54 -4.38 14.59
N PRO A 17 17.06 -3.14 14.53
CA PRO A 17 16.28 -1.97 14.90
C PRO A 17 14.97 -1.99 14.11
N ALA A 18 13.84 -1.87 14.82
CA ALA A 18 12.54 -1.69 14.19
C ALA A 18 12.68 -0.52 13.22
N ALA A 19 12.49 -0.79 11.92
CA ALA A 19 12.48 0.26 10.91
C ALA A 19 11.52 1.34 11.40
N ASP A 20 11.99 2.59 11.40
CA ASP A 20 11.24 3.75 11.86
C ASP A 20 9.83 3.70 11.23
N ALA A 21 8.83 3.35 12.05
CA ALA A 21 7.45 3.10 11.62
C ALA A 21 6.77 4.33 11.00
N GLY A 22 7.54 5.39 10.77
CA GLY A 22 7.08 6.71 10.32
C GLY A 22 7.44 7.11 8.89
N ALA A 23 8.50 6.57 8.30
CA ALA A 23 8.94 7.03 6.97
C ALA A 23 8.27 6.26 5.83
N CYS A 24 7.86 6.99 4.77
CA CYS A 24 7.45 6.37 3.53
C CYS A 24 8.67 5.82 2.77
N VAL A 25 8.56 4.61 2.25
CA VAL A 25 9.57 4.06 1.34
C VAL A 25 9.49 4.83 0.02
N THR A 26 10.60 5.43 -0.39
CA THR A 26 10.70 6.19 -1.64
C THR A 26 11.85 5.68 -2.48
N MET A 27 11.71 5.74 -3.80
CA MET A 27 12.67 5.23 -4.76
C MET A 27 13.02 6.29 -5.79
N ASN A 28 14.16 6.13 -6.46
CA ASN A 28 14.60 7.01 -7.55
C ASN A 28 14.68 8.50 -7.18
N THR A 29 14.84 8.83 -5.90
CA THR A 29 14.84 10.22 -5.43
C THR A 29 16.01 11.05 -5.95
N GLU A 30 17.11 10.42 -6.34
CA GLU A 30 18.25 11.08 -7.00
C GLU A 30 17.88 11.57 -8.40
N LYS A 31 17.16 10.74 -9.18
CA LYS A 31 16.72 11.07 -10.55
C LYS A 31 15.43 11.88 -10.56
N LEU A 32 14.53 11.63 -9.61
CA LEU A 32 13.24 12.27 -9.49
C LEU A 32 12.99 12.70 -8.02
N PRO A 33 13.57 13.83 -7.60
CA PRO A 33 13.39 14.38 -6.25
C PRO A 33 11.91 14.56 -5.88
N LEU A 34 11.54 14.33 -4.62
CA LEU A 34 10.15 14.37 -4.16
C LEU A 34 9.44 15.69 -4.48
N ASN A 35 10.15 16.82 -4.35
CA ASN A 35 9.61 18.15 -4.61
C ASN A 35 9.46 18.49 -6.10
N LYS A 36 9.98 17.65 -7.01
CA LYS A 36 9.83 17.80 -8.46
C LYS A 36 8.82 16.83 -9.09
N ARG A 37 8.20 15.98 -8.29
CA ARG A 37 7.23 15.00 -8.78
C ARG A 37 5.92 15.68 -9.18
N VAL A 38 5.44 15.38 -10.37
CA VAL A 38 4.12 15.84 -10.86
C VAL A 38 2.99 15.28 -9.99
N SER A 39 3.15 14.06 -9.48
CA SER A 39 2.29 13.43 -8.50
C SER A 39 3.05 13.42 -7.17
N PRO A 40 2.79 14.35 -6.25
CA PRO A 40 3.51 14.40 -4.99
C PRO A 40 3.27 13.15 -4.15
N LEU A 41 4.24 12.83 -3.30
CA LEU A 41 4.06 11.85 -2.24
C LEU A 41 3.08 12.40 -1.20
N ASP A 42 2.12 11.59 -0.81
CA ASP A 42 1.16 11.88 0.26
C ASP A 42 1.06 10.69 1.21
N SER A 43 0.57 10.91 2.41
CA SER A 43 0.38 9.85 3.38
C SER A 43 -0.75 10.13 4.35
N ILE A 44 -1.37 9.06 4.85
CA ILE A 44 -2.33 9.11 5.96
C ILE A 44 -1.89 8.11 7.04
N SER A 45 -2.17 8.46 8.30
CA SER A 45 -1.94 7.57 9.45
C SER A 45 -3.23 7.43 10.24
N PHE A 46 -3.54 6.21 10.65
CA PHE A 46 -4.77 5.88 11.35
C PHE A 46 -4.59 4.62 12.19
N LYS A 47 -5.61 4.26 12.97
CA LYS A 47 -5.63 3.01 13.74
C LYS A 47 -6.68 2.05 13.23
N VAL A 48 -6.33 0.75 13.21
CA VAL A 48 -7.24 -0.36 13.05
C VAL A 48 -7.09 -1.22 14.28
N GLU A 49 -8.12 -1.25 15.14
CA GLU A 49 -8.08 -1.88 16.46
C GLU A 49 -6.88 -1.38 17.29
N LYS A 50 -5.88 -2.25 17.53
CA LYS A 50 -4.66 -1.93 18.28
C LYS A 50 -3.48 -1.54 17.38
N SER A 51 -3.57 -1.79 16.08
CA SER A 51 -2.49 -1.58 15.11
C SER A 51 -2.46 -0.13 14.63
N ASN A 52 -1.30 0.51 14.64
CA ASN A 52 -1.07 1.77 13.96
C ASN A 52 -0.75 1.47 12.50
N VAL A 53 -1.45 2.15 11.59
CA VAL A 53 -1.32 1.95 10.15
C VAL A 53 -0.92 3.25 9.50
N LYS A 54 0.02 3.19 8.57
CA LYS A 54 0.41 4.30 7.70
C LYS A 54 0.32 3.87 6.25
N LEU A 55 -0.36 4.67 5.43
CA LEU A 55 -0.40 4.54 3.99
C LEU A 55 0.42 5.63 3.35
N CYS A 56 1.26 5.29 2.38
CA CYS A 56 2.05 6.21 1.57
C CYS A 56 1.75 5.98 0.10
N TYR A 57 1.47 7.04 -0.66
CA TYR A 57 1.09 6.92 -2.07
C TYR A 57 1.48 8.15 -2.89
N GLY A 58 1.78 7.96 -4.15
CA GLY A 58 1.87 9.06 -5.10
C GLY A 58 0.47 9.54 -5.46
N ARG A 59 0.21 10.84 -5.36
CA ARG A 59 -1.10 11.48 -5.51
C ARG A 59 -1.27 12.17 -6.87
N PRO A 60 -1.70 11.45 -7.93
CA PRO A 60 -1.92 12.03 -9.23
C PRO A 60 -3.20 12.87 -9.28
N SER A 61 -3.23 13.83 -10.24
CA SER A 61 -4.39 14.63 -10.59
C SER A 61 -4.93 14.23 -11.95
N LEU A 62 -6.24 14.39 -12.17
CA LEU A 62 -6.89 14.09 -13.45
C LEU A 62 -6.40 15.02 -14.56
N LYS A 63 -6.35 16.31 -14.30
CA LYS A 63 -6.02 17.33 -15.31
C LYS A 63 -6.85 17.15 -16.59
N GLY A 64 -8.16 16.90 -16.45
CA GLY A 64 -9.10 16.67 -17.54
C GLY A 64 -9.01 15.31 -18.24
N ARG A 65 -8.17 14.39 -17.75
CA ARG A 65 -8.00 13.05 -18.33
C ARG A 65 -9.01 12.06 -17.74
N ASN A 66 -9.38 11.05 -18.56
CA ASN A 66 -10.04 9.85 -18.07
C ASN A 66 -8.96 8.87 -17.61
N MET A 67 -8.90 8.59 -16.30
CA MET A 67 -7.85 7.75 -15.71
C MET A 67 -8.34 6.33 -15.49
N ILE A 68 -9.31 6.12 -14.57
CA ILE A 68 -9.86 4.79 -14.27
C ILE A 68 -10.78 4.36 -15.43
N GLY A 69 -10.49 3.21 -16.02
CA GLY A 69 -11.13 2.73 -17.26
C GLY A 69 -10.59 3.39 -18.53
N GLY A 70 -9.63 4.32 -18.41
CA GLY A 70 -8.93 4.95 -19.52
C GLY A 70 -7.59 4.27 -19.83
N GLU A 71 -6.79 4.92 -20.68
CA GLU A 71 -5.50 4.39 -21.15
C GLU A 71 -4.48 4.21 -20.00
N ALA A 72 -4.45 5.15 -19.03
CA ALA A 72 -3.46 5.13 -17.96
C ALA A 72 -3.78 4.13 -16.84
N VAL A 73 -5.05 3.81 -16.61
CA VAL A 73 -5.52 2.84 -15.61
C VAL A 73 -6.65 1.99 -16.23
N PRO A 74 -6.33 1.13 -17.19
CA PRO A 74 -7.35 0.34 -17.89
C PRO A 74 -7.96 -0.73 -17.00
N TYR A 75 -9.23 -1.06 -17.23
CA TYR A 75 -9.88 -2.17 -16.56
C TYR A 75 -9.20 -3.51 -16.88
N GLY A 76 -9.17 -4.39 -15.89
CA GLY A 76 -8.56 -5.73 -16.00
C GLY A 76 -7.03 -5.74 -16.05
N LYS A 77 -6.38 -4.60 -15.82
CA LYS A 77 -4.92 -4.50 -15.76
C LYS A 77 -4.46 -4.13 -14.35
N ILE A 78 -3.31 -4.67 -13.97
CA ILE A 78 -2.72 -4.35 -12.68
C ILE A 78 -2.33 -2.87 -12.63
N TRP A 79 -2.58 -2.23 -11.49
CA TRP A 79 -2.25 -0.84 -11.24
C TRP A 79 -1.61 -0.70 -9.86
N ARG A 80 -0.54 0.10 -9.77
CA ARG A 80 0.17 0.44 -8.51
C ARG A 80 -0.67 1.22 -7.48
N THR A 81 -1.96 1.44 -7.76
CA THR A 81 -2.95 2.13 -6.91
C THR A 81 -2.53 3.55 -6.52
N GLY A 82 -1.76 4.19 -7.39
CA GLY A 82 -1.18 5.53 -7.20
C GLY A 82 -0.28 5.91 -8.36
N SER A 83 0.78 6.66 -8.05
CA SER A 83 1.78 7.11 -9.02
C SER A 83 3.19 7.01 -8.42
N ASN A 84 4.21 6.93 -9.26
CA ASN A 84 5.62 6.71 -8.90
C ASN A 84 5.83 5.32 -8.29
N GLU A 85 6.13 5.23 -6.99
CA GLU A 85 6.16 3.96 -6.25
C GLU A 85 4.76 3.32 -6.19
N PRO A 86 4.64 2.01 -5.94
CA PRO A 86 3.37 1.41 -5.53
C PRO A 86 2.88 2.07 -4.25
N THR A 87 1.58 2.17 -4.08
CA THR A 87 1.01 2.52 -2.78
C THR A 87 1.48 1.51 -1.75
N MET A 88 1.97 1.97 -0.61
CA MET A 88 2.50 1.13 0.45
C MET A 88 1.72 1.32 1.74
N ILE A 89 1.41 0.21 2.41
CA ILE A 89 0.79 0.18 3.72
C ILE A 89 1.77 -0.41 4.73
N HIS A 90 2.01 0.33 5.79
CA HIS A 90 2.78 -0.13 6.94
C HIS A 90 1.84 -0.37 8.11
N THR A 91 2.05 -1.44 8.86
CA THR A 91 1.33 -1.73 10.11
C THR A 91 2.30 -2.24 11.18
N ASP A 92 2.13 -1.77 12.42
CA ASP A 92 2.92 -2.22 13.58
C ASP A 92 2.33 -3.44 14.28
N GLY A 93 1.16 -3.91 13.84
CA GLY A 93 0.48 -5.11 14.33
C GLY A 93 -0.19 -5.90 13.23
N PRO A 94 -0.87 -7.01 13.55
CA PRO A 94 -1.64 -7.78 12.57
C PRO A 94 -2.70 -6.91 11.89
N LEU A 95 -2.93 -7.14 10.60
CA LEU A 95 -3.93 -6.44 9.82
C LEU A 95 -4.58 -7.40 8.81
N ASP A 96 -5.89 -7.29 8.65
CA ASP A 96 -6.64 -7.93 7.57
C ASP A 96 -7.00 -6.86 6.54
N ILE A 97 -6.54 -7.02 5.31
CA ILE A 97 -6.78 -6.09 4.20
C ILE A 97 -7.64 -6.79 3.16
N ALA A 98 -8.92 -6.48 3.08
CA ALA A 98 -9.86 -7.11 2.16
C ALA A 98 -9.85 -8.67 2.28
N GLY A 99 -9.69 -9.23 3.47
CA GLY A 99 -9.60 -10.67 3.72
C GLY A 99 -8.18 -11.25 3.64
N VAL A 100 -7.18 -10.45 3.29
CA VAL A 100 -5.77 -10.86 3.27
C VAL A 100 -5.12 -10.52 4.60
N LYS A 101 -4.80 -11.53 5.41
CA LYS A 101 -4.18 -11.37 6.73
C LYS A 101 -2.68 -11.21 6.62
N VAL A 102 -2.14 -10.18 7.23
CA VAL A 102 -0.71 -9.89 7.28
C VAL A 102 -0.23 -9.64 8.72
N PRO A 103 0.97 -10.06 9.09
CA PRO A 103 1.62 -9.63 10.34
C PRO A 103 2.09 -8.16 10.24
N ALA A 104 2.63 -7.64 11.32
CA ALA A 104 3.33 -6.36 11.32
C ALA A 104 4.39 -6.32 10.20
N GLY A 105 4.45 -5.21 9.47
CA GLY A 105 5.35 -5.06 8.32
C GLY A 105 4.92 -3.97 7.35
N THR A 106 5.66 -3.89 6.25
CA THR A 106 5.35 -2.99 5.12
C THR A 106 5.03 -3.83 3.89
N TYR A 107 3.96 -3.45 3.20
CA TYR A 107 3.45 -4.16 2.02
C TYR A 107 3.14 -3.16 0.92
N SER A 108 3.36 -3.54 -0.33
CA SER A 108 2.82 -2.78 -1.45
C SER A 108 1.39 -3.21 -1.76
N LEU A 109 0.55 -2.23 -2.10
CA LEU A 109 -0.81 -2.43 -2.55
C LEU A 109 -0.89 -2.17 -4.05
N TYR A 110 -1.35 -3.19 -4.76
CA TYR A 110 -1.78 -3.08 -6.15
C TYR A 110 -3.27 -3.34 -6.25
N THR A 111 -3.88 -2.87 -7.31
CA THR A 111 -5.26 -3.20 -7.64
C THR A 111 -5.39 -3.63 -9.10
N VAL A 112 -6.41 -4.42 -9.39
CA VAL A 112 -6.89 -4.64 -10.75
C VAL A 112 -8.28 -4.01 -10.82
N PRO A 113 -8.39 -2.78 -11.36
CA PRO A 113 -9.66 -2.11 -11.51
C PRO A 113 -10.59 -2.86 -12.47
N GLY A 114 -11.86 -2.90 -12.16
CA GLY A 114 -12.91 -3.40 -13.03
C GLY A 114 -14.19 -2.59 -12.85
N GLU A 115 -15.10 -2.66 -13.79
CA GLU A 115 -16.36 -1.90 -13.74
C GLU A 115 -17.25 -2.30 -12.55
N LYS A 116 -17.27 -3.59 -12.20
CA LYS A 116 -18.17 -4.15 -11.19
C LYS A 116 -17.44 -4.65 -9.95
N GLU A 117 -16.18 -4.99 -10.07
CA GLU A 117 -15.37 -5.54 -9.00
C GLU A 117 -13.90 -5.16 -9.22
N TRP A 118 -13.22 -4.83 -8.14
CA TRP A 118 -11.78 -4.60 -8.08
C TRP A 118 -11.11 -5.72 -7.30
N GLU A 119 -9.94 -6.18 -7.77
CA GLU A 119 -9.04 -6.96 -6.92
C GLU A 119 -8.10 -6.02 -6.17
N VAL A 120 -7.87 -6.31 -4.89
CA VAL A 120 -6.86 -5.68 -4.04
C VAL A 120 -5.77 -6.70 -3.80
N ILE A 121 -4.55 -6.39 -4.20
CA ILE A 121 -3.40 -7.28 -4.11
C ILE A 121 -2.47 -6.76 -3.02
N VAL A 122 -2.16 -7.60 -2.04
CA VAL A 122 -1.18 -7.31 -0.98
C VAL A 122 0.10 -8.07 -1.31
N ASN A 123 1.22 -7.36 -1.40
CA ASN A 123 2.49 -7.92 -1.83
C ASN A 123 3.64 -7.54 -0.88
N LYS A 124 4.55 -8.48 -0.61
CA LYS A 124 5.74 -8.26 0.24
C LYS A 124 6.85 -7.46 -0.47
N SER A 125 6.86 -7.45 -1.79
CA SER A 125 7.86 -6.70 -2.55
C SER A 125 7.59 -5.20 -2.45
N ILE A 126 8.56 -4.44 -1.98
CA ILE A 126 8.47 -2.99 -1.73
C ILE A 126 9.62 -2.20 -2.37
N THR A 127 10.43 -2.84 -3.21
CA THR A 127 11.64 -2.24 -3.78
C THR A 127 11.55 -1.98 -5.29
N GLN A 128 10.46 -2.38 -5.94
CA GLN A 128 10.22 -2.14 -7.37
C GLN A 128 9.61 -0.75 -7.61
N TRP A 129 9.93 -0.16 -8.76
CA TRP A 129 9.18 1.01 -9.24
C TRP A 129 7.74 0.61 -9.58
N GLY A 130 6.77 1.48 -9.38
CA GLY A 130 5.35 1.10 -9.49
C GLY A 130 4.80 0.90 -10.90
N HIS A 131 5.58 1.10 -11.97
CA HIS A 131 5.10 0.88 -13.33
C HIS A 131 4.71 -0.59 -13.56
N GLU A 132 3.67 -0.86 -14.32
CA GLU A 132 3.12 -2.21 -14.52
C GLU A 132 4.14 -3.19 -15.10
N SER A 133 5.06 -2.71 -15.95
CA SER A 133 6.18 -3.51 -16.49
C SER A 133 7.18 -3.99 -15.43
N THR A 134 7.15 -3.40 -14.25
CA THR A 134 7.99 -3.84 -13.11
C THR A 134 7.29 -4.85 -12.19
N TYR A 135 6.05 -5.20 -12.50
CA TYR A 135 5.33 -6.29 -11.82
C TYR A 135 5.72 -7.62 -12.47
N THR A 136 6.98 -8.00 -12.29
CA THR A 136 7.58 -9.19 -12.88
C THR A 136 7.06 -10.46 -12.19
N PRO A 137 7.31 -11.68 -12.75
CA PRO A 137 6.99 -12.94 -12.08
C PRO A 137 7.58 -13.04 -10.66
N GLU A 138 8.78 -12.48 -10.42
CA GLU A 138 9.44 -12.48 -9.11
C GLU A 138 8.71 -11.55 -8.11
N VAL A 139 8.18 -10.42 -8.57
CA VAL A 139 7.32 -9.54 -7.75
C VAL A 139 5.99 -10.24 -7.50
N GLN A 140 5.38 -10.83 -8.52
CA GLN A 140 4.13 -11.57 -8.39
C GLN A 140 4.25 -12.75 -7.41
N ALA A 141 5.36 -13.45 -7.41
CA ALA A 141 5.62 -14.57 -6.48
C ALA A 141 5.67 -14.14 -4.99
N GLN A 142 5.75 -12.84 -4.72
CA GLN A 142 5.73 -12.28 -3.36
C GLN A 142 4.33 -11.79 -2.93
N GLU A 143 3.28 -12.03 -3.72
CA GLU A 143 1.91 -11.76 -3.30
C GLU A 143 1.58 -12.55 -2.03
N VAL A 144 1.01 -11.85 -1.04
CA VAL A 144 0.46 -12.49 0.17
C VAL A 144 -0.93 -13.04 -0.15
N GLY A 145 -1.69 -12.32 -0.96
CA GLY A 145 -3.02 -12.70 -1.38
C GLY A 145 -3.76 -11.58 -2.10
N ARG A 146 -4.98 -11.89 -2.50
CA ARG A 146 -5.89 -10.99 -3.19
C ARG A 146 -7.25 -10.98 -2.52
N GLY A 147 -7.80 -9.79 -2.31
CA GLY A 147 -9.16 -9.57 -1.87
C GLY A 147 -9.99 -8.95 -2.98
N LYS A 148 -11.32 -8.98 -2.83
CA LYS A 148 -12.24 -8.39 -3.80
C LYS A 148 -13.12 -7.35 -3.13
N VAL A 149 -13.33 -6.23 -3.84
CA VAL A 149 -14.16 -5.12 -3.37
C VAL A 149 -15.00 -4.58 -4.53
N LYS A 150 -16.15 -3.97 -4.23
CA LYS A 150 -16.99 -3.37 -5.25
C LYS A 150 -16.75 -1.88 -5.31
N PRO A 151 -16.56 -1.30 -6.51
CA PRO A 151 -16.50 0.13 -6.67
C PRO A 151 -17.89 0.75 -6.56
N GLU A 152 -17.94 2.00 -6.12
CA GLU A 152 -19.12 2.86 -6.07
C GLU A 152 -18.92 4.07 -6.99
N THR A 153 -20.00 4.60 -7.54
CA THR A 153 -19.94 5.80 -8.37
C THR A 153 -20.22 7.03 -7.52
N LEU A 154 -19.30 7.98 -7.53
CA LEU A 154 -19.45 9.28 -6.87
C LEU A 154 -20.38 10.20 -7.67
N LYS A 155 -21.12 11.04 -6.97
CA LYS A 155 -21.99 12.08 -7.59
C LYS A 155 -21.20 13.20 -8.26
N ALA A 156 -20.00 13.47 -7.79
CA ALA A 156 -19.10 14.49 -8.33
C ALA A 156 -17.67 13.92 -8.46
N PRO A 157 -16.90 14.35 -9.47
CA PRO A 157 -15.54 13.86 -9.65
C PRO A 157 -14.59 14.40 -8.59
N VAL A 158 -13.66 13.52 -8.13
CA VAL A 158 -12.53 13.87 -7.27
C VAL A 158 -11.30 14.07 -8.15
N GLU A 159 -10.77 15.29 -8.18
CA GLU A 159 -9.67 15.68 -9.07
C GLU A 159 -8.34 14.99 -8.74
N LYS A 160 -8.02 14.85 -7.46
CA LYS A 160 -6.77 14.21 -7.00
C LYS A 160 -7.08 12.88 -6.36
N LEU A 161 -6.31 11.84 -6.70
CA LEU A 161 -6.38 10.57 -5.97
C LEU A 161 -6.30 10.84 -4.47
N THR A 162 -7.29 10.41 -3.73
CA THR A 162 -7.37 10.66 -2.29
C THR A 162 -7.64 9.36 -1.56
N PHE A 163 -6.87 9.11 -0.51
CA PHE A 163 -7.16 8.07 0.45
C PHE A 163 -7.63 8.67 1.77
N THR A 164 -8.64 8.05 2.36
CA THR A 164 -9.12 8.32 3.73
C THR A 164 -9.27 7.01 4.49
N ALA A 165 -9.37 7.09 5.82
CA ALA A 165 -9.65 5.96 6.67
C ALA A 165 -10.98 6.21 7.40
N GLU A 166 -12.03 5.51 7.01
CA GLU A 166 -13.40 5.75 7.47
C GLU A 166 -13.99 4.51 8.15
N PRO A 167 -14.76 4.65 9.23
CA PRO A 167 -15.58 3.56 9.76
C PRO A 167 -16.88 3.44 8.95
N ASP A 168 -17.38 2.22 8.76
CA ASP A 168 -18.74 1.97 8.30
C ASP A 168 -19.76 2.02 9.46
N ALA A 169 -21.01 1.73 9.16
CA ALA A 169 -22.10 1.66 10.17
C ALA A 169 -21.86 0.56 11.22
N GLN A 170 -21.12 -0.48 10.90
CA GLN A 170 -20.72 -1.58 11.78
C GLN A 170 -19.40 -1.30 12.51
N LYS A 171 -18.84 -0.09 12.37
CA LYS A 171 -17.54 0.36 12.90
C LYS A 171 -16.32 -0.38 12.32
N THR A 172 -16.48 -1.12 11.22
CA THR A 172 -15.35 -1.66 10.46
C THR A 172 -14.61 -0.49 9.82
N LYS A 173 -13.30 -0.44 10.00
CA LYS A 173 -12.48 0.57 9.36
C LYS A 173 -12.30 0.20 7.88
N HIS A 174 -12.45 1.19 7.01
CA HIS A 174 -12.17 1.05 5.58
C HIS A 174 -11.06 2.01 5.17
N LEU A 175 -10.13 1.51 4.38
CA LEU A 175 -9.26 2.36 3.56
C LEU A 175 -10.06 2.73 2.30
N VAL A 176 -10.40 3.99 2.18
CA VAL A 176 -11.25 4.48 1.09
C VAL A 176 -10.39 5.22 0.08
N LEU A 177 -10.46 4.78 -1.17
CA LEU A 177 -9.87 5.41 -2.34
C LEU A 177 -10.97 6.17 -3.10
N GLU A 178 -10.74 7.44 -3.38
CA GLU A 178 -11.60 8.25 -4.25
C GLU A 178 -10.78 8.92 -5.33
N TRP A 179 -11.20 8.76 -6.57
CA TRP A 179 -10.60 9.43 -7.71
C TRP A 179 -11.54 9.39 -8.91
N GLN A 180 -11.54 10.47 -9.72
CA GLN A 180 -12.51 10.60 -10.80
C GLN A 180 -13.94 10.46 -10.22
N THR A 181 -14.80 9.64 -10.76
CA THR A 181 -16.12 9.32 -10.21
C THR A 181 -16.16 7.96 -9.52
N THR A 182 -15.01 7.45 -9.12
CA THR A 182 -14.88 6.12 -8.52
C THR A 182 -14.53 6.25 -7.03
N ARG A 183 -15.27 5.51 -6.20
CA ARG A 183 -14.98 5.25 -4.79
C ARG A 183 -14.77 3.75 -4.59
N VAL A 184 -13.74 3.37 -3.87
CA VAL A 184 -13.48 1.99 -3.48
C VAL A 184 -13.19 1.95 -1.99
N ALA A 185 -14.02 1.20 -1.25
CA ALA A 185 -13.86 1.00 0.19
C ALA A 185 -13.24 -0.38 0.45
N ILE A 186 -12.01 -0.41 0.92
CA ILE A 186 -11.24 -1.62 1.23
C ILE A 186 -11.38 -1.90 2.73
N PRO A 187 -12.07 -2.97 3.15
CA PRO A 187 -12.27 -3.25 4.57
C PRO A 187 -10.94 -3.62 5.24
N LEU A 188 -10.75 -3.10 6.46
CA LEU A 188 -9.61 -3.36 7.32
C LEU A 188 -10.08 -3.89 8.68
N LYS A 189 -9.44 -4.96 9.17
CA LYS A 189 -9.72 -5.57 10.49
C LYS A 189 -8.44 -5.95 11.22
#